data_294282c4cd2c08d1a4433c3e79563109
#
_entry.id   294282c4cd2c08d1a4433c3e79563109
#
_cell.length_a   1.000
_cell.length_b   1.000
_cell.length_c   1.000
_cell.angle_alpha   90.00
_cell.angle_beta   90.00
_cell.angle_gamma   90.00
#
_symmetry.space_group_name_H-M   'P 1'
#
loop_
_entity.id
_entity.type
_entity.pdbx_description
1 polymer ?
#
loop_
_entity_poly.entity_id
_entity_poly.type
_entity_poly.pdbx_seq_one_letter_code
_entity_poly.pdbx_strand_id
1 'polypeptide(L)'
;PQVHAMVSINTNNTSNFAAVGFNWKVELGQPGGFYLRPGIGLAYTDGKAGLPPANAPNLTPEERDRRTWLYYNRIDFGSKVLFEPELALGYQVNDKVSVELSYTHLSNGQIFHQGKNQGLDDAGVRLVYAF
;
A
#
# COMPACT_ATOMS: atom_id res chain seq x y z
N PRO A 1 -20.14 -0.04 -6.92
CA PRO A 1 -18.83 -0.37 -6.35
C PRO A 1 -18.69 -1.87 -6.11
N GLN A 2 -17.46 -2.34 -6.20
CA GLN A 2 -17.11 -3.70 -5.82
C GLN A 2 -16.30 -3.63 -4.52
N VAL A 3 -16.49 -4.61 -3.63
CA VAL A 3 -15.64 -4.75 -2.44
C VAL A 3 -14.36 -5.47 -2.84
N HIS A 4 -13.22 -4.98 -2.37
CA HIS A 4 -11.97 -5.71 -2.48
C HIS A 4 -11.36 -5.98 -1.10
N ALA A 5 -10.60 -7.05 -1.04
CA ALA A 5 -9.73 -7.37 0.09
C ALA A 5 -8.38 -7.84 -0.46
N MET A 6 -7.31 -7.37 0.12
CA MET A 6 -5.95 -7.66 -0.31
C MET A 6 -5.07 -7.98 0.88
N VAL A 7 -4.14 -8.91 0.69
CA VAL A 7 -3.03 -9.19 1.62
C VAL A 7 -1.73 -9.11 0.83
N SER A 8 -0.77 -8.37 1.34
CA SER A 8 0.56 -8.27 0.78
C SER A 8 1.60 -8.79 1.78
N ILE A 9 2.42 -9.71 1.34
CA ILE A 9 3.47 -10.32 2.14
C ILE A 9 4.82 -9.98 1.50
N ASN A 10 5.65 -9.32 2.27
CA ASN A 10 6.99 -8.95 1.83
C ASN A 10 7.98 -10.07 2.15
N THR A 11 8.62 -10.61 1.13
CA THR A 11 9.59 -11.72 1.27
C THR A 11 10.88 -11.32 1.99
N ASN A 12 11.18 -10.02 2.05
CA ASN A 12 12.34 -9.48 2.78
C ASN A 12 12.02 -9.16 4.25
N ASN A 13 10.83 -9.54 4.73
CA ASN A 13 10.37 -9.38 6.10
C ASN A 13 10.44 -7.92 6.59
N THR A 14 10.10 -6.97 5.74
CA THR A 14 10.15 -5.53 6.07
C THR A 14 8.80 -5.00 6.53
N SER A 15 7.73 -5.23 5.76
CA SER A 15 6.37 -4.78 6.07
C SER A 15 5.37 -5.62 5.31
N ASN A 16 4.39 -6.13 6.00
CA ASN A 16 3.21 -6.77 5.41
C ASN A 16 2.00 -5.88 5.63
N PHE A 17 0.97 -6.04 4.82
CA PHE A 17 -0.28 -5.35 5.07
C PHE A 17 -1.48 -6.16 4.59
N ALA A 18 -2.63 -5.88 5.18
CA ALA A 18 -3.94 -6.33 4.73
C ALA A 18 -4.83 -5.11 4.53
N ALA A 19 -5.58 -5.07 3.44
CA ALA A 19 -6.45 -3.96 3.11
C ALA A 19 -7.85 -4.44 2.74
N VAL A 20 -8.83 -3.59 2.98
CA VAL A 20 -10.21 -3.75 2.52
C VAL A 20 -10.71 -2.42 2.00
N GLY A 21 -11.51 -2.44 0.94
CA GLY A 21 -12.00 -1.22 0.34
C GLY A 21 -13.05 -1.44 -0.74
N PHE A 22 -13.27 -0.37 -1.48
CA PHE A 22 -14.19 -0.33 -2.61
C PHE A 22 -13.46 0.12 -3.86
N ASN A 23 -13.83 -0.46 -4.98
CA ASN A 23 -13.38 -0.01 -6.29
C ASN A 23 -14.53 0.07 -7.29
N TRP A 24 -14.30 0.75 -8.40
CA TRP A 24 -15.26 0.98 -9.46
C TRP A 24 -14.63 0.65 -10.80
N LYS A 25 -15.20 -0.28 -11.52
CA LYS A 25 -14.79 -0.58 -12.90
C LYS A 25 -15.42 0.44 -13.85
N VAL A 26 -14.60 1.18 -14.60
CA VAL A 26 -15.01 2.16 -15.60
C VAL A 26 -14.50 1.72 -16.96
N GLU A 27 -15.41 1.27 -17.82
CA GLU A 27 -15.06 0.83 -19.19
C GLU A 27 -14.55 1.99 -20.04
N LEU A 28 -13.46 1.76 -20.75
CA LEU A 28 -12.88 2.71 -21.70
C LEU A 28 -13.26 2.31 -23.12
N GLY A 29 -14.37 2.85 -23.60
CA GLY A 29 -14.89 2.52 -24.93
C GLY A 29 -15.88 1.35 -24.88
N GLN A 30 -15.67 0.34 -25.73
CA GLN A 30 -16.61 -0.79 -25.80
C GLN A 30 -16.43 -1.74 -24.60
N PRO A 31 -17.54 -2.30 -24.08
CA PRO A 31 -17.49 -3.32 -23.03
C PRO A 31 -16.63 -4.52 -23.44
N GLY A 32 -15.91 -5.07 -22.47
CA GLY A 32 -15.03 -6.22 -22.70
C GLY A 32 -13.64 -5.88 -23.25
N GLY A 33 -13.25 -4.61 -23.22
CA GLY A 33 -11.93 -4.13 -23.61
C GLY A 33 -11.13 -3.56 -22.45
N PHE A 34 -10.56 -2.39 -22.69
CA PHE A 34 -9.84 -1.64 -21.66
C PHE A 34 -10.79 -1.00 -20.64
N TYR A 35 -10.36 -0.95 -19.38
CA TYR A 35 -11.08 -0.28 -18.31
C TYR A 35 -10.10 0.35 -17.30
N LEU A 36 -10.57 1.37 -16.60
CA LEU A 36 -9.94 1.88 -15.39
C LEU A 36 -10.65 1.33 -14.15
N ARG A 37 -9.88 1.10 -13.10
CA ARG A 37 -10.43 0.69 -11.80
C ARG A 37 -9.81 1.52 -10.67
N PRO A 38 -10.34 2.72 -10.40
CA PRO A 38 -10.01 3.45 -9.19
C PRO A 38 -10.60 2.74 -7.97
N GLY A 39 -9.88 2.83 -6.85
CA GLY A 39 -10.31 2.27 -5.58
C GLY A 39 -9.83 3.10 -4.41
N ILE A 40 -10.46 2.86 -3.26
CA ILE A 40 -10.06 3.42 -1.98
C ILE A 40 -10.38 2.45 -0.87
N GLY A 41 -9.44 2.27 0.04
CA GLY A 41 -9.57 1.36 1.17
C GLY A 41 -8.85 1.83 2.42
N LEU A 42 -8.90 0.95 3.42
CA LEU A 42 -8.10 1.05 4.63
C LEU A 42 -7.24 -0.20 4.73
N ALA A 43 -5.98 0.01 5.07
CA ALA A 43 -5.01 -1.05 5.29
C ALA A 43 -4.53 -1.07 6.74
N TYR A 44 -4.20 -2.26 7.22
CA TYR A 44 -3.48 -2.46 8.46
C TYR A 44 -2.11 -3.06 8.14
N THR A 45 -1.03 -2.45 8.69
CA THR A 45 0.34 -2.91 8.46
C THR A 45 1.02 -3.36 9.76
N ASP A 46 1.88 -4.37 9.66
CA ASP A 46 2.83 -4.74 10.71
C ASP A 46 4.12 -3.91 10.68
N GLY A 47 4.28 -3.05 9.67
CA GLY A 47 5.40 -2.13 9.53
C GLY A 47 5.58 -1.17 10.70
N LYS A 48 6.64 -0.37 10.70
CA LYS A 48 6.94 0.54 11.80
C LYS A 48 5.97 1.74 11.80
N ALA A 49 5.46 2.07 12.97
CA ALA A 49 4.59 3.23 13.21
C ALA A 49 5.23 4.16 14.26
N GLY A 50 6.37 4.72 13.93
CA GLY A 50 7.18 5.57 14.79
C GLY A 50 8.58 4.99 14.96
N LEU A 51 9.53 5.53 14.22
CA LEU A 51 10.94 5.20 14.38
C LEU A 51 11.56 6.14 15.42
N PRO A 52 12.36 5.60 16.36
CA PRO A 52 13.06 6.44 17.33
C PRO A 52 14.10 7.32 16.63
N PRO A 53 14.29 8.59 17.04
CA PRO A 53 15.21 9.50 16.39
C PRO A 53 16.67 9.05 16.61
N ALA A 54 17.46 9.03 15.56
CA ALA A 54 18.88 8.70 15.61
C ALA A 54 19.75 9.83 16.18
N ASN A 55 19.23 11.05 16.22
CA ASN A 55 19.90 12.25 16.72
C ASN A 55 19.51 12.65 18.15
N ALA A 56 18.82 11.75 18.87
CA ALA A 56 18.46 11.98 20.26
C ALA A 56 19.74 12.13 21.15
N PRO A 57 19.69 12.96 22.23
CA PRO A 57 20.81 13.10 23.14
C PRO A 57 21.03 11.84 23.98
N ASN A 58 22.26 11.66 24.48
CA ASN A 58 22.63 10.58 25.41
C ASN A 58 22.46 9.15 24.88
N LEU A 59 22.54 8.96 23.56
CA LEU A 59 22.55 7.63 22.96
C LEU A 59 23.94 6.99 23.06
N THR A 60 23.97 5.69 23.36
CA THR A 60 25.19 4.90 23.18
C THR A 60 25.53 4.79 21.69
N PRO A 61 26.80 4.57 21.31
CA PRO A 61 27.18 4.38 19.91
C PRO A 61 26.36 3.27 19.24
N GLU A 62 26.17 2.14 19.91
CA GLU A 62 25.41 0.97 19.40
C GLU A 62 23.94 1.31 19.15
N GLU A 63 23.31 2.05 20.09
CA GLU A 63 21.92 2.46 19.93
C GLU A 63 21.75 3.49 18.82
N ARG A 64 22.71 4.41 18.67
CA ARG A 64 22.71 5.39 17.57
C ARG A 64 22.83 4.68 16.23
N ASP A 65 23.73 3.71 16.10
CA ASP A 65 23.94 2.93 14.88
C ASP A 65 22.66 2.12 14.53
N ARG A 66 22.03 1.51 15.51
CA ARG A 66 20.75 0.79 15.34
C ARG A 66 19.65 1.71 14.81
N ARG A 67 19.47 2.89 15.40
CA ARG A 67 18.44 3.87 14.99
C ARG A 67 18.74 4.45 13.61
N THR A 68 20.01 4.70 13.29
CA THR A 68 20.44 5.14 11.97
C THR A 68 20.13 4.08 10.93
N TRP A 69 20.40 2.81 11.21
CA TRP A 69 20.06 1.72 10.32
C TRP A 69 18.55 1.62 10.07
N LEU A 70 17.72 1.75 11.11
CA LEU A 70 16.28 1.77 11.01
C LEU A 70 15.79 2.92 10.12
N TYR A 71 16.36 4.11 10.26
CA TYR A 71 16.03 5.28 9.47
C TYR A 71 16.23 5.06 7.96
N TYR A 72 17.32 4.39 7.57
CA TYR A 72 17.64 4.14 6.16
C TYR A 72 16.99 2.86 5.60
N ASN A 73 16.55 1.93 6.42
CA ASN A 73 16.13 0.60 5.99
C ASN A 73 14.66 0.26 6.30
N ARG A 74 13.94 1.14 6.98
CA ARG A 74 12.53 0.93 7.32
C ARG A 74 11.70 2.17 6.99
N ILE A 75 10.44 1.92 6.59
CA ILE A 75 9.43 2.97 6.40
C ILE A 75 8.78 3.27 7.74
N ASP A 76 8.70 4.55 8.09
CA ASP A 76 7.93 5.03 9.22
C ASP A 76 6.55 5.49 8.75
N PHE A 77 5.57 4.61 8.84
CA PHE A 77 4.20 4.92 8.45
C PHE A 77 3.50 5.90 9.38
N GLY A 78 4.01 6.11 10.58
CA GLY A 78 3.38 6.93 11.60
C GLY A 78 2.10 6.36 12.20
N SER A 79 1.45 5.41 11.55
CA SER A 79 0.24 4.73 11.99
C SER A 79 0.24 3.28 11.51
N LYS A 80 -0.47 2.40 12.23
CA LYS A 80 -0.74 1.02 11.81
C LYS A 80 -1.93 0.94 10.85
N VAL A 81 -2.83 1.90 10.91
CA VAL A 81 -3.96 2.04 9.99
C VAL A 81 -3.61 3.08 8.95
N LEU A 82 -3.75 2.71 7.70
CA LEU A 82 -3.37 3.52 6.54
C LEU A 82 -4.53 3.63 5.58
N PHE A 83 -4.57 4.74 4.83
CA PHE A 83 -5.38 4.84 3.62
C PHE A 83 -4.71 4.08 2.48
N GLU A 84 -5.54 3.49 1.63
CA GLU A 84 -5.13 2.70 0.47
C GLU A 84 -5.89 3.19 -0.77
N PRO A 85 -5.55 4.35 -1.35
CA PRO A 85 -5.98 4.69 -2.70
C PRO A 85 -5.26 3.80 -3.72
N GLU A 86 -6.02 3.30 -4.70
CA GLU A 86 -5.48 2.50 -5.80
C GLU A 86 -6.03 2.96 -7.15
N LEU A 87 -5.26 2.69 -8.20
CA LEU A 87 -5.67 2.83 -9.58
C LEU A 87 -5.14 1.65 -10.38
N ALA A 88 -5.99 1.03 -11.18
CA ALA A 88 -5.56 0.02 -12.12
C ALA A 88 -6.05 0.35 -13.53
N LEU A 89 -5.21 0.03 -14.53
CA LEU A 89 -5.58 -0.06 -15.94
C LEU A 89 -5.69 -1.52 -16.30
N GLY A 90 -6.88 -1.96 -16.67
CA GLY A 90 -7.18 -3.34 -16.99
C GLY A 90 -7.56 -3.57 -18.45
N TYR A 91 -7.33 -4.80 -18.88
CA TYR A 91 -7.83 -5.33 -20.15
C TYR A 91 -8.57 -6.66 -19.90
N GLN A 92 -9.79 -6.76 -20.37
CA GLN A 92 -10.59 -7.97 -20.28
C GLN A 92 -10.20 -8.94 -21.38
N VAL A 93 -9.57 -10.06 -21.00
CA VAL A 93 -9.13 -11.09 -21.95
C VAL A 93 -10.30 -11.95 -22.41
N ASN A 94 -11.22 -12.27 -21.48
CA ASN A 94 -12.47 -12.98 -21.74
C ASN A 94 -13.49 -12.66 -20.64
N ASP A 95 -14.66 -13.29 -20.66
CA ASP A 95 -15.74 -13.00 -19.72
C ASP A 95 -15.37 -13.19 -18.23
N LYS A 96 -14.33 -13.95 -17.93
CA LYS A 96 -13.90 -14.26 -16.56
C LYS A 96 -12.53 -13.75 -16.18
N VAL A 97 -11.66 -13.46 -17.15
CA VAL A 97 -10.25 -13.16 -16.91
C VAL A 97 -9.91 -11.78 -17.42
N SER A 98 -9.28 -11.00 -16.58
CA SER A 98 -8.66 -9.70 -16.92
C SER A 98 -7.25 -9.63 -16.41
N VAL A 99 -6.42 -8.83 -17.06
CA VAL A 99 -5.06 -8.47 -16.63
C VAL A 99 -5.03 -6.99 -16.32
N GLU A 100 -4.40 -6.61 -15.21
CA GLU A 100 -4.29 -5.22 -14.77
C GLU A 100 -2.87 -4.81 -14.47
N LEU A 101 -2.54 -3.58 -14.86
CA LEU A 101 -1.45 -2.82 -14.26
C LEU A 101 -2.03 -2.03 -13.09
N SER A 102 -1.51 -2.24 -11.89
CA SER A 102 -2.03 -1.63 -10.67
C SER A 102 -0.98 -0.75 -10.01
N TYR A 103 -1.46 0.32 -9.41
CA TYR A 103 -0.70 1.20 -8.54
C TYR A 103 -1.51 1.43 -7.26
N THR A 104 -0.89 1.17 -6.12
CA THR A 104 -1.49 1.33 -4.80
C THR A 104 -0.57 2.20 -3.95
N HIS A 105 -1.14 3.20 -3.30
CA HIS A 105 -0.43 4.05 -2.34
C HIS A 105 -0.95 3.80 -0.93
N LEU A 106 -0.04 3.64 0.03
CA LEU A 106 -0.37 3.49 1.43
C LEU A 106 0.18 4.66 2.23
N SER A 107 -0.69 5.36 2.96
CA SER A 107 -0.27 6.47 3.82
C SER A 107 -1.24 6.67 4.99
N ASN A 108 -0.79 7.33 6.05
CA ASN A 108 -1.70 7.68 7.15
C ASN A 108 -2.59 8.90 6.85
N GLY A 109 -2.35 9.61 5.75
CA GLY A 109 -3.11 10.79 5.32
C GLY A 109 -3.08 11.96 6.30
N GLN A 110 -2.22 11.93 7.31
CA GLN A 110 -2.18 12.89 8.44
C GLN A 110 -3.48 12.94 9.27
N ILE A 111 -4.38 11.97 9.08
CA ILE A 111 -5.65 11.89 9.81
C ILE A 111 -5.51 11.01 11.05
N PHE A 112 -4.90 9.84 10.90
CA PHE A 112 -4.70 8.89 12.01
C PHE A 112 -3.50 9.24 12.89
N HIS A 113 -2.56 10.00 12.35
CA HIS A 113 -1.37 10.46 13.07
C HIS A 113 -0.84 11.73 12.42
N GLN A 114 -0.59 12.76 13.22
CA GLN A 114 0.11 13.96 12.77
C GLN A 114 1.61 13.80 13.02
N GLY A 115 2.41 14.02 12.01
CA GLY A 115 3.85 13.84 12.07
C GLY A 115 4.40 13.07 10.88
N LYS A 116 5.26 12.08 11.13
CA LYS A 116 5.83 11.29 10.05
C LYS A 116 4.77 10.47 9.32
N ASN A 117 4.85 10.54 8.00
CA ASN A 117 3.99 9.82 7.06
C ASN A 117 4.83 9.46 5.83
N GLN A 118 5.74 8.52 6.01
CA GLN A 118 6.42 7.93 4.87
C GLN A 118 5.46 6.91 4.27
N GLY A 119 4.99 7.19 3.05
CA GLY A 119 4.10 6.30 2.33
C GLY A 119 4.84 5.12 1.70
N LEU A 120 4.09 4.11 1.29
CA LEU A 120 4.56 3.02 0.45
C LEU A 120 3.80 3.06 -0.87
N ASP A 121 4.54 3.05 -1.96
CA ASP A 121 4.01 2.91 -3.31
C ASP A 121 4.26 1.48 -3.79
N ASP A 122 3.20 0.82 -4.24
CA ASP A 122 3.26 -0.53 -4.80
C ASP A 122 2.69 -0.51 -6.22
N ALA A 123 3.51 -0.94 -7.18
CA ALA A 123 3.11 -1.08 -8.57
C ALA A 123 3.31 -2.51 -9.03
N GLY A 124 2.33 -3.06 -9.74
CA GLY A 124 2.40 -4.46 -10.12
C GLY A 124 1.43 -4.85 -11.24
N VAL A 125 1.49 -6.13 -11.57
CA VAL A 125 0.57 -6.79 -12.49
C VAL A 125 -0.34 -7.70 -11.69
N ARG A 126 -1.65 -7.60 -11.94
CA ARG A 126 -2.67 -8.46 -11.31
C ARG A 126 -3.38 -9.29 -12.37
N LEU A 127 -3.65 -10.55 -12.05
CA LEU A 127 -4.62 -11.37 -12.75
C LEU A 127 -5.92 -11.33 -11.97
N VAL A 128 -7.01 -10.93 -12.63
CA VAL A 128 -8.34 -10.81 -12.01
C VAL A 128 -9.24 -11.88 -12.60
N TYR A 129 -9.89 -12.62 -11.71
CA TYR A 129 -10.85 -13.64 -12.10
C TYR A 129 -12.25 -13.31 -11.52
N ALA A 130 -13.25 -13.27 -12.38
CA ALA A 130 -14.65 -13.08 -12.00
C ALA A 130 -15.35 -14.44 -11.84
N PHE A 131 -16.04 -14.60 -10.73
CA PHE A 131 -16.81 -15.80 -10.40
C PHE A 131 -18.20 -15.79 -11.01
#